data_7b410271d78b4d7fd375d6368508571c
#
_entry.id   7b410271d78b4d7fd375d6368508571c
#
_cell.length_a   1.000
_cell.length_b   1.000
_cell.length_c   1.000
_cell.angle_alpha   90.00
_cell.angle_beta   90.00
_cell.angle_gamma   90.00
#
_symmetry.space_group_name_H-M   'P 1'
#
loop_
_entity.id
_entity.type
_entity.pdbx_description
1 polymer ?
#
loop_
_entity_poly.entity_id
_entity_poly.type
_entity_poly.pdbx_seq_one_letter_code
_entity_poly.pdbx_strand_id
1 'polypeptide(L)'
;MKELRIKRIYETIEEQDGYRVLTDRLWPRGIAKAKAAIDLWEKTIAPSTELREWFGHIPERFPEFTERYLHELEDNSDATKFVELCQKQLEKNNVTLLYGAKDEVHNQAVVLQNFINKHLRTK
;
A
#
# COMPACT_ATOMS: atom_id res chain seq x y z
N MET A 1 2.23 -17.21 12.19
CA MET A 1 3.11 -16.20 11.61
C MET A 1 2.31 -15.05 11.05
N LYS A 2 2.75 -13.85 11.28
CA LYS A 2 2.02 -12.66 10.81
C LYS A 2 2.35 -12.38 9.35
N GLU A 3 1.39 -11.79 8.63
CA GLU A 3 1.49 -11.59 7.19
C GLU A 3 1.29 -10.14 6.80
N LEU A 4 2.02 -9.71 5.76
CA LEU A 4 1.77 -8.45 5.08
C LEU A 4 0.82 -8.74 3.93
N ARG A 5 -0.40 -8.22 4.04
CA ARG A 5 -1.50 -8.49 3.12
C ARG A 5 -1.89 -7.25 2.34
N ILE A 6 -2.59 -7.45 1.24
CA ILE A 6 -3.22 -6.34 0.51
C ILE A 6 -4.71 -6.64 0.38
N LYS A 7 -5.52 -5.58 0.31
CA LYS A 7 -6.98 -5.72 0.29
C LYS A 7 -7.60 -4.45 -0.26
N ARG A 8 -8.67 -4.57 -1.04
CA ARG A 8 -9.43 -3.38 -1.44
C ARG A 8 -10.11 -2.83 -0.20
N ILE A 9 -10.10 -1.50 -0.06
CA ILE A 9 -10.72 -0.84 1.09
C ILE A 9 -12.22 -1.09 1.15
N TYR A 10 -12.82 -1.46 0.01
CA TYR A 10 -14.26 -1.71 -0.08
C TYR A 10 -14.68 -3.10 0.41
N GLU A 11 -13.73 -3.99 0.66
CA GLU A 11 -14.02 -5.33 1.17
C GLU A 11 -14.33 -5.30 2.66
N THR A 12 -14.99 -6.35 3.12
CA THR A 12 -15.40 -6.48 4.53
C THR A 12 -14.20 -6.35 5.47
N ILE A 13 -14.36 -5.55 6.51
CA ILE A 13 -13.35 -5.40 7.55
C ILE A 13 -13.33 -6.68 8.38
N GLU A 14 -12.14 -7.25 8.58
CA GLU A 14 -11.96 -8.48 9.32
C GLU A 14 -10.93 -8.30 10.43
N GLU A 15 -11.11 -9.03 11.51
CA GLU A 15 -10.16 -8.99 12.63
C GLU A 15 -8.75 -9.39 12.17
N GLN A 16 -8.67 -10.36 11.28
CA GLN A 16 -7.39 -10.83 10.77
C GLN A 16 -6.67 -9.83 9.86
N ASP A 17 -7.31 -8.73 9.50
CA ASP A 17 -6.64 -7.64 8.78
C ASP A 17 -5.50 -7.06 9.62
N GLY A 18 -5.65 -7.06 10.93
CA GLY A 18 -4.64 -6.52 11.83
C GLY A 18 -4.52 -5.00 11.70
N TYR A 19 -3.30 -4.54 11.51
CA TYR A 19 -3.02 -3.11 11.35
C TYR A 19 -3.37 -2.68 9.93
N ARG A 20 -4.36 -1.81 9.79
CA ARG A 20 -4.91 -1.43 8.48
C ARG A 20 -4.33 -0.09 8.03
N VAL A 21 -3.63 -0.10 6.89
CA VAL A 21 -2.96 1.09 6.35
C VAL A 21 -3.52 1.42 4.98
N LEU A 22 -4.05 2.63 4.81
CA LEU A 22 -4.46 3.10 3.49
C LEU A 22 -3.24 3.64 2.75
N THR A 23 -3.02 3.17 1.53
CA THR A 23 -1.85 3.51 0.73
C THR A 23 -2.14 4.42 -0.46
N ASP A 24 -3.39 4.84 -0.63
CA ASP A 24 -3.77 5.77 -1.69
C ASP A 24 -3.38 7.19 -1.32
N ARG A 25 -3.06 8.00 -2.32
CA ARG A 25 -2.77 9.42 -2.09
C ARG A 25 -4.05 10.21 -1.77
N LEU A 26 -5.17 9.81 -2.39
CA LEU A 26 -6.45 10.46 -2.19
C LEU A 26 -7.40 9.53 -1.43
N TRP A 27 -8.30 10.14 -0.64
CA TRP A 27 -9.27 9.35 0.10
C TRP A 27 -10.25 8.67 -0.86
N PRO A 28 -10.50 7.37 -0.71
CA PRO A 28 -11.39 6.64 -1.61
C PRO A 28 -12.83 7.12 -1.53
N ARG A 29 -13.50 7.18 -2.68
CA ARG A 29 -14.89 7.61 -2.76
C ARG A 29 -15.82 6.65 -2.04
N GLY A 30 -16.81 7.21 -1.38
CA GLY A 30 -17.87 6.42 -0.76
C GLY A 30 -17.50 5.76 0.56
N ILE A 31 -16.28 6.00 1.04
CA ILE A 31 -15.83 5.43 2.32
C ILE A 31 -15.90 6.51 3.40
N ALA A 32 -16.78 6.32 4.37
CA ALA A 32 -16.85 7.24 5.52
C ALA A 32 -15.65 7.00 6.42
N LYS A 33 -14.94 8.06 6.79
CA LYS A 33 -13.74 7.95 7.63
C LYS A 33 -14.02 7.21 8.94
N ALA A 34 -15.18 7.48 9.55
CA ALA A 34 -15.54 6.86 10.81
C ALA A 34 -15.76 5.34 10.70
N LYS A 35 -16.06 4.84 9.49
CA LYS A 35 -16.36 3.43 9.27
C LYS A 35 -15.23 2.66 8.59
N ALA A 36 -14.17 3.35 8.19
CA ALA A 36 -13.10 2.73 7.42
C ALA A 36 -12.21 1.82 8.26
N ALA A 37 -12.19 2.01 9.58
CA ALA A 37 -11.35 1.25 10.50
C ALA A 37 -9.89 1.26 10.08
N ILE A 38 -9.38 2.44 9.70
CA ILE A 38 -8.01 2.63 9.25
C ILE A 38 -7.15 3.05 10.44
N ASP A 39 -6.05 2.34 10.65
CA ASP A 39 -5.10 2.69 11.71
C ASP A 39 -4.13 3.76 11.26
N LEU A 40 -3.83 3.80 9.95
CA LEU A 40 -2.90 4.78 9.40
C LEU A 40 -3.24 5.05 7.94
N TRP A 41 -3.25 6.33 7.56
CA TRP A 41 -3.31 6.73 6.16
C TRP A 41 -1.93 7.29 5.79
N GLU A 42 -1.12 6.46 5.10
CA GLU A 42 0.27 6.82 4.78
C GLU A 42 0.36 7.27 3.33
N LYS A 43 -0.08 8.49 3.06
CA LYS A 43 -0.09 9.01 1.69
C LYS A 43 1.29 9.43 1.18
N THR A 44 2.26 9.58 2.08
CA THR A 44 3.62 10.01 1.68
C THR A 44 4.35 8.95 0.87
N ILE A 45 3.92 7.67 0.94
CA ILE A 45 4.52 6.58 0.20
C ILE A 45 3.71 6.18 -1.02
N ALA A 46 2.60 6.88 -1.30
CA ALA A 46 1.83 6.65 -2.52
C ALA A 46 2.64 7.13 -3.73
N PRO A 47 2.33 6.61 -4.93
CA PRO A 47 2.99 7.12 -6.14
C PRO A 47 2.75 8.62 -6.28
N SER A 48 3.71 9.32 -6.91
CA SER A 48 3.55 10.75 -7.17
C SER A 48 2.29 10.99 -8.02
N THR A 49 1.77 12.20 -7.94
CA THR A 49 0.60 12.59 -8.71
C THR A 49 0.85 12.39 -10.21
N GLU A 50 2.04 12.78 -10.68
CA GLU A 50 2.39 12.63 -12.10
C GLU A 50 2.40 11.17 -12.51
N LEU A 51 2.99 10.30 -11.71
CA LEU A 51 3.07 8.87 -12.01
C LEU A 51 1.68 8.24 -11.98
N ARG A 52 0.86 8.61 -11.00
CA ARG A 52 -0.49 8.10 -10.88
C ARG A 52 -1.34 8.48 -12.10
N GLU A 53 -1.23 9.73 -12.52
CA GLU A 53 -1.98 10.21 -13.68
C GLU A 53 -1.50 9.54 -14.97
N TRP A 54 -0.18 9.37 -15.13
CA TRP A 54 0.36 8.69 -16.30
C TRP A 54 -0.12 7.25 -16.37
N PHE A 55 -0.13 6.54 -15.25
CA PHE A 55 -0.57 5.15 -15.20
C PHE A 55 -2.06 5.04 -15.58
N GLY A 56 -2.92 5.89 -15.00
CA GLY A 56 -4.35 5.98 -15.35
C GLY A 56 -5.09 4.66 -15.31
N HIS A 57 -4.67 3.71 -14.47
CA HIS A 57 -5.28 2.38 -14.35
C HIS A 57 -5.23 1.59 -15.66
N ILE A 58 -4.24 1.83 -16.49
CA ILE A 58 -4.07 1.12 -17.76
C ILE A 58 -3.12 -0.07 -17.52
N PRO A 59 -3.62 -1.33 -17.53
CA PRO A 59 -2.80 -2.49 -17.15
C PRO A 59 -1.53 -2.64 -17.98
N GLU A 60 -1.55 -2.27 -19.26
CA GLU A 60 -0.39 -2.37 -20.14
C GLU A 60 0.77 -1.48 -19.66
N ARG A 61 0.47 -0.45 -18.89
CA ARG A 61 1.50 0.46 -18.35
C ARG A 61 2.06 -0.01 -17.02
N PHE A 62 1.50 -1.09 -16.46
CA PHE A 62 1.90 -1.52 -15.12
C PHE A 62 3.38 -1.89 -14.98
N PRO A 63 4.02 -2.57 -15.95
CA PRO A 63 5.45 -2.87 -15.81
C PRO A 63 6.30 -1.60 -15.68
N GLU A 64 6.04 -0.58 -16.49
CA GLU A 64 6.78 0.68 -16.39
C GLU A 64 6.38 1.45 -15.13
N PHE A 65 5.10 1.44 -14.79
CA PHE A 65 4.62 2.02 -13.53
C PHE A 65 5.39 1.43 -12.34
N THR A 66 5.53 0.10 -12.33
CA THR A 66 6.23 -0.60 -11.26
C THR A 66 7.66 -0.11 -11.12
N GLU A 67 8.40 -0.02 -12.23
CA GLU A 67 9.78 0.47 -12.21
C GLU A 67 9.87 1.90 -11.68
N ARG A 68 9.01 2.77 -12.17
CA ARG A 68 9.02 4.18 -11.77
C ARG A 68 8.66 4.33 -10.30
N TYR A 69 7.66 3.58 -9.85
CA TYR A 69 7.25 3.65 -8.45
C TYR A 69 8.33 3.12 -7.52
N LEU A 70 9.00 2.03 -7.90
CA LEU A 70 10.11 1.51 -7.11
C LEU A 70 11.23 2.54 -6.97
N HIS A 71 11.53 3.29 -8.03
CA HIS A 71 12.51 4.38 -7.96
C HIS A 71 12.06 5.46 -6.98
N GLU A 72 10.78 5.83 -7.02
CA GLU A 72 10.25 6.81 -6.08
C GLU A 72 10.40 6.33 -4.64
N LEU A 73 10.09 5.06 -4.40
CA LEU A 73 10.19 4.48 -3.06
C LEU A 73 11.64 4.43 -2.57
N GLU A 74 12.56 4.08 -3.44
CA GLU A 74 13.99 4.02 -3.09
C GLU A 74 14.55 5.39 -2.72
N ASP A 75 14.05 6.45 -3.35
CA ASP A 75 14.47 7.81 -3.08
C ASP A 75 13.70 8.48 -1.94
N ASN A 76 12.72 7.79 -1.38
CA ASN A 76 11.82 8.37 -0.37
C ASN A 76 12.16 7.86 1.03
N SER A 77 12.67 8.75 1.88
CA SER A 77 13.01 8.39 3.26
C SER A 77 11.78 7.93 4.06
N ASP A 78 10.60 8.40 3.71
CA ASP A 78 9.38 7.96 4.38
C ASP A 78 9.08 6.49 4.08
N ALA A 79 9.49 5.99 2.92
CA ALA A 79 9.32 4.58 2.59
C ALA A 79 10.16 3.69 3.51
N THR A 80 11.39 4.11 3.82
CA THR A 80 12.25 3.39 4.76
C THR A 80 11.61 3.34 6.15
N LYS A 81 11.08 4.48 6.59
CA LYS A 81 10.40 4.55 7.89
C LYS A 81 9.16 3.67 7.91
N PHE A 82 8.45 3.60 6.80
CA PHE A 82 7.25 2.78 6.70
C PHE A 82 7.60 1.28 6.76
N VAL A 83 8.69 0.88 6.11
CA VAL A 83 9.16 -0.51 6.20
C VAL A 83 9.43 -0.87 7.67
N GLU A 84 10.10 0.02 8.39
CA GLU A 84 10.39 -0.20 9.82
C GLU A 84 9.10 -0.30 10.64
N LEU A 85 8.12 0.55 10.34
CA LEU A 85 6.82 0.50 11.00
C LEU A 85 6.13 -0.85 10.76
N CYS A 86 6.12 -1.31 9.51
CA CYS A 86 5.53 -2.60 9.17
C CYS A 86 6.23 -3.74 9.89
N GLN A 87 7.56 -3.69 9.96
CA GLN A 87 8.33 -4.71 10.65
C GLN A 87 7.92 -4.83 12.12
N LYS A 88 7.77 -3.68 12.79
CA LYS A 88 7.34 -3.66 14.19
C LYS A 88 5.92 -4.17 14.37
N GLN A 89 5.02 -3.76 13.49
CA GLN A 89 3.63 -4.21 13.57
C GLN A 89 3.52 -5.71 13.33
N LEU A 90 4.31 -6.25 12.40
CA LEU A 90 4.28 -7.67 12.07
C LEU A 90 4.78 -8.57 13.21
N GLU A 91 5.41 -8.00 14.21
CA GLU A 91 5.78 -8.76 15.40
C GLU A 91 4.53 -9.15 16.22
N LYS A 92 3.46 -8.38 16.10
CA LYS A 92 2.25 -8.54 16.90
C LYS A 92 1.01 -8.87 16.07
N ASN A 93 0.89 -8.29 14.88
CA ASN A 93 -0.33 -8.34 14.08
C ASN A 93 -0.01 -8.53 12.61
N ASN A 94 -1.01 -9.00 11.85
CA ASN A 94 -0.94 -8.85 10.40
C ASN A 94 -0.95 -7.35 10.06
N VAL A 95 -0.40 -7.01 8.91
CA VAL A 95 -0.51 -5.66 8.36
C VAL A 95 -1.21 -5.79 7.02
N THR A 96 -2.26 -5.00 6.81
CA THR A 96 -3.01 -5.02 5.56
C THR A 96 -2.89 -3.66 4.88
N LEU A 97 -2.32 -3.66 3.68
CA LEU A 97 -2.23 -2.47 2.84
C LEU A 97 -3.53 -2.35 2.07
N LEU A 98 -4.22 -1.24 2.26
CA LEU A 98 -5.53 -1.01 1.64
C LEU A 98 -5.39 -0.11 0.42
N TYR A 99 -6.18 -0.38 -0.61
CA TYR A 99 -6.19 0.41 -1.83
C TYR A 99 -7.61 0.53 -2.38
N GLY A 100 -7.86 1.60 -3.14
CA GLY A 100 -9.18 1.87 -3.70
C GLY A 100 -9.39 1.38 -5.13
N ALA A 101 -8.32 1.06 -5.87
CA ALA A 101 -8.41 0.64 -7.26
C ALA A 101 -9.29 -0.59 -7.43
N LYS A 102 -9.98 -0.68 -8.57
CA LYS A 102 -10.80 -1.86 -8.89
C LYS A 102 -9.96 -3.05 -9.29
N ASP A 103 -8.82 -2.80 -9.93
CA ASP A 103 -7.92 -3.86 -10.41
C ASP A 103 -7.10 -4.37 -9.23
N GLU A 104 -7.29 -5.63 -8.90
CA GLU A 104 -6.63 -6.25 -7.75
C GLU A 104 -5.19 -6.67 -8.03
N VAL A 105 -4.80 -6.68 -9.30
CA VAL A 105 -3.47 -7.13 -9.72
C VAL A 105 -2.57 -5.94 -10.09
N HIS A 106 -3.13 -4.93 -10.75
CA HIS A 106 -2.37 -3.80 -11.29
C HIS A 106 -2.63 -2.54 -10.47
N ASN A 107 -2.06 -2.49 -9.26
CA ASN A 107 -2.23 -1.33 -8.38
C ASN A 107 -0.96 -1.11 -7.54
N GLN A 108 -0.89 0.06 -6.90
CA GLN A 108 0.28 0.46 -6.13
C GLN A 108 0.52 -0.42 -4.90
N ALA A 109 -0.53 -0.99 -4.32
CA ALA A 109 -0.36 -1.82 -3.12
C ALA A 109 0.40 -3.10 -3.43
N VAL A 110 0.21 -3.67 -4.63
CA VAL A 110 0.96 -4.85 -5.07
C VAL A 110 2.46 -4.53 -5.13
N VAL A 111 2.81 -3.41 -5.73
CA VAL A 111 4.21 -2.99 -5.83
C VAL A 111 4.79 -2.73 -4.44
N LEU A 112 4.04 -2.04 -3.61
CA LEU A 112 4.47 -1.69 -2.25
C LEU A 112 4.66 -2.95 -1.40
N GLN A 113 3.75 -3.92 -1.50
CA GLN A 113 3.87 -5.19 -0.79
C GLN A 113 5.18 -5.89 -1.15
N ASN A 114 5.48 -5.97 -2.45
CA ASN A 114 6.71 -6.61 -2.92
C ASN A 114 7.95 -5.86 -2.43
N PHE A 115 7.90 -4.53 -2.47
CA PHE A 115 8.99 -3.68 -1.99
C PHE A 115 9.27 -3.93 -0.50
N ILE A 116 8.22 -3.93 0.32
CA ILE A 116 8.36 -4.13 1.76
C ILE A 116 8.88 -5.53 2.05
N ASN A 117 8.31 -6.56 1.42
CA ASN A 117 8.73 -7.94 1.64
C ASN A 117 10.21 -8.13 1.29
N LYS A 118 10.67 -7.51 0.21
CA LYS A 118 12.07 -7.59 -0.18
C LYS A 118 12.98 -6.99 0.90
N HIS A 119 12.58 -5.87 1.47
CA HIS A 119 13.38 -5.21 2.52
C HIS A 119 13.36 -5.98 3.83
N LEU A 120 12.24 -6.63 4.16
CA LEU A 120 12.15 -7.46 5.36
C LEU A 120 13.07 -8.68 5.26
N ARG A 121 13.22 -9.25 4.06
CA ARG A 121 14.07 -10.43 3.86
C ARG A 121 15.56 -10.16 4.00
N THR A 122 15.98 -8.92 3.79
CA THR A 122 17.39 -8.56 3.85
C THR A 122 17.87 -8.24 5.27
N LYS A 123 16.97 -8.31 6.23
CA LYS A 123 17.30 -8.09 7.65
C LYS A 123 17.46 -9.44 8.41
#